data_5b16bed9d3a69f55c43b98e0b83bdd03
#
_entry.id   5b16bed9d3a69f55c43b98e0b83bdd03
#
_cell.length_a   1.000
_cell.length_b   1.000
_cell.length_c   1.000
_cell.angle_alpha   90.00
_cell.angle_beta   90.00
_cell.angle_gamma   90.00
#
_symmetry.space_group_name_H-M   'P 1'
#
loop_
_entity.id
_entity.type
_entity.pdbx_description
1 polymer ?
#
loop_
_entity_poly.entity_id
_entity_poly.type
_entity_poly.pdbx_seq_one_letter_code
_entity_poly.pdbx_strand_id
1 'polypeptide(L)'
;MLIIHFQERMDKMRLIYAEYNPITNSIDGTIFENYILRIDCNKAEDGLKTTPCSQNSLNALAIDEPLEYVRLVLDGEMQAWVYAIDSLEVW
;
A
#
# COMPACT_ATOMS: atom_id res chain seq x y z
N MET A 1 17.57 -6.71 2.59
CA MET A 1 17.72 -7.18 2.78
C MET A 1 17.20 -8.43 2.94
N LEU A 2 17.03 -8.92 3.67
CA LEU A 2 16.53 -10.01 3.89
C LEU A 2 15.19 -10.14 3.56
N ILE A 3 14.58 -9.15 3.12
CA ILE A 3 13.26 -9.18 2.80
C ILE A 3 12.92 -10.20 1.80
N ILE A 4 13.77 -10.40 0.87
CA ILE A 4 13.51 -11.34 -0.14
C ILE A 4 13.30 -12.71 0.37
N HIS A 5 14.00 -13.04 1.38
CA HIS A 5 13.85 -14.34 1.90
C HIS A 5 12.53 -14.51 2.57
N PHE A 6 11.86 -13.43 2.86
CA PHE A 6 10.64 -13.53 3.54
C PHE A 6 9.49 -13.56 2.63
N GLN A 7 9.74 -13.68 1.36
CA GLN A 7 8.71 -13.67 0.42
C GLN A 7 7.66 -14.67 0.76
N GLU A 8 8.05 -15.84 1.03
CA GLU A 8 7.10 -16.83 1.33
C GLU A 8 6.60 -16.72 2.74
N ARG A 9 7.17 -15.83 3.50
CA ARG A 9 6.69 -15.62 4.82
C ARG A 9 6.05 -14.34 5.00
N MET A 10 5.66 -13.67 3.92
CA MET A 10 5.06 -12.40 4.03
C MET A 10 3.86 -12.41 4.91
N ASP A 11 3.11 -13.47 4.88
CA ASP A 11 1.96 -13.51 5.71
C ASP A 11 2.35 -13.63 7.17
N LYS A 12 3.58 -13.98 7.46
CA LYS A 12 3.98 -14.05 8.81
C LYS A 12 4.58 -12.77 9.27
N MET A 13 4.93 -11.89 8.34
CA MET A 13 5.39 -10.61 8.70
C MET A 13 4.19 -9.85 9.05
N ARG A 14 3.70 -9.97 10.23
CA ARG A 14 2.54 -9.31 10.56
C ARG A 14 2.72 -7.88 10.68
N LEU A 15 2.00 -7.11 9.88
CA LEU A 15 1.90 -5.69 10.08
C LEU A 15 0.95 -5.50 11.21
N ILE A 16 1.42 -4.94 12.29
CA ILE A 16 0.61 -4.74 13.45
C ILE A 16 -0.15 -3.44 13.38
N TYR A 17 0.44 -2.46 12.74
CA TYR A 17 -0.12 -1.12 12.74
C TYR A 17 0.44 -0.35 11.58
N ALA A 18 -0.33 0.55 11.04
CA ALA A 18 0.15 1.44 9.99
C ALA A 18 -0.52 2.78 10.13
N GLU A 19 0.22 3.83 9.83
CA GLU A 19 -0.27 5.18 9.99
C GLU A 19 0.18 6.04 8.83
N TYR A 20 -0.74 6.78 8.26
CA TYR A 20 -0.45 7.65 7.14
C TYR A 20 0.01 9.00 7.63
N ASN A 21 1.07 9.50 7.02
CA ASN A 21 1.58 10.83 7.35
C ASN A 21 1.30 11.75 6.17
N PRO A 22 0.39 12.69 6.30
CA PRO A 22 0.03 13.57 5.19
C PRO A 22 1.13 14.56 4.83
N ILE A 23 2.01 14.86 5.77
CA ILE A 23 3.07 15.81 5.49
C ILE A 23 4.06 15.25 4.49
N THR A 24 4.39 13.98 4.63
CA THR A 24 5.37 13.37 3.76
C THR A 24 4.72 12.47 2.71
N ASN A 25 3.40 12.31 2.77
CA ASN A 25 2.67 11.42 1.88
C ASN A 25 3.28 10.02 1.93
N SER A 26 3.41 9.51 3.14
CA SER A 26 3.99 8.20 3.32
C SER A 26 3.24 7.47 4.42
N ILE A 27 3.47 6.17 4.50
CA ILE A 27 2.85 5.35 5.52
C ILE A 27 3.94 4.66 6.30
N ASP A 28 3.88 4.76 7.61
CA ASP A 28 4.80 4.06 8.48
C ASP A 28 4.07 2.85 9.01
N GLY A 29 4.57 1.68 8.71
CA GLY A 29 3.98 0.45 9.19
C GLY A 29 4.88 -0.18 10.22
N THR A 30 4.30 -0.68 11.29
CA THR A 30 5.05 -1.37 12.30
C THR A 30 4.91 -2.85 12.11
N ILE A 31 6.05 -3.50 11.94
CA ILE A 31 6.09 -4.93 11.83
C ILE A 31 6.47 -5.43 13.21
N PHE A 32 6.30 -6.70 13.46
CA PHE A 32 6.57 -7.21 14.79
C PHE A 32 7.98 -6.83 15.22
N GLU A 33 8.18 -6.76 16.49
CA GLU A 33 9.47 -6.46 17.10
C GLU A 33 10.01 -5.09 16.79
N ASN A 34 9.13 -4.15 16.66
CA ASN A 34 9.54 -2.75 16.53
C ASN A 34 10.20 -2.36 15.23
N TYR A 35 10.18 -3.19 14.24
CA TYR A 35 10.65 -2.78 12.96
C TYR A 35 9.63 -1.87 12.32
N ILE A 36 10.10 -0.80 11.71
CA ILE A 36 9.22 0.14 11.05
C ILE A 36 9.52 0.12 9.57
N LEU A 37 8.46 -0.04 8.80
CA LEU A 37 8.56 -0.03 7.36
C LEU A 37 7.91 1.25 6.86
N ARG A 38 8.65 2.06 6.13
CA ARG A 38 8.09 3.29 5.59
C ARG A 38 7.85 3.13 4.10
N ILE A 39 6.64 3.43 3.68
CA ILE A 39 6.27 3.39 2.29
C ILE A 39 6.04 4.81 1.81
N ASP A 40 6.80 5.22 0.83
CA ASP A 40 6.60 6.52 0.20
C ASP A 40 5.51 6.33 -0.83
N CYS A 41 4.35 6.93 -0.62
CA CYS A 41 3.22 6.73 -1.51
C CYS A 41 3.50 7.20 -2.92
N ASN A 42 4.29 8.26 -3.07
CA ASN A 42 4.64 8.73 -4.41
C ASN A 42 5.44 7.68 -5.16
N LYS A 43 6.35 7.03 -4.48
CA LYS A 43 7.16 6.02 -5.14
C LYS A 43 6.37 4.74 -5.35
N ALA A 44 5.51 4.42 -4.41
CA ALA A 44 4.70 3.21 -4.53
C ALA A 44 3.77 3.31 -5.72
N GLU A 45 3.33 4.52 -6.04
CA GLU A 45 2.39 4.73 -7.14
C GLU A 45 3.07 5.14 -8.43
N ASP A 46 4.37 5.21 -8.43
CA ASP A 46 5.10 5.62 -9.61
C ASP A 46 4.87 4.59 -10.72
N GLY A 47 4.43 5.06 -11.86
CA GLY A 47 4.18 4.15 -12.96
C GLY A 47 2.81 3.50 -12.97
N LEU A 48 2.03 3.73 -11.92
CA LEU A 48 0.69 3.18 -11.88
C LEU A 48 -0.21 3.90 -12.87
N LYS A 49 -1.06 3.16 -13.53
CA LYS A 49 -2.02 3.74 -14.44
C LYS A 49 -3.33 3.88 -13.73
N THR A 50 -3.68 5.10 -13.42
CA THR A 50 -4.90 5.37 -12.66
C THR A 50 -5.77 6.36 -13.42
N THR A 51 -7.03 6.40 -13.05
CA THR A 51 -7.94 7.46 -13.46
C THR A 51 -8.14 8.34 -12.25
N PRO A 52 -8.77 9.50 -12.40
CA PRO A 52 -9.04 10.33 -11.24
C PRO A 52 -9.82 9.59 -10.15
N CYS A 53 -10.73 8.72 -10.56
CA CYS A 53 -11.51 7.98 -9.61
C CYS A 53 -10.66 6.97 -8.83
N SER A 54 -9.89 6.17 -9.52
CA SER A 54 -9.06 5.19 -8.83
C SER A 54 -7.96 5.87 -8.03
N GLN A 55 -7.46 7.00 -8.50
CA GLN A 55 -6.46 7.72 -7.72
C GLN A 55 -7.05 8.24 -6.42
N ASN A 56 -8.27 8.76 -6.47
CA ASN A 56 -8.94 9.21 -5.26
C ASN A 56 -9.18 8.03 -4.32
N SER A 57 -9.51 6.88 -4.87
CA SER A 57 -9.71 5.69 -4.06
C SER A 57 -8.43 5.26 -3.38
N LEU A 58 -7.31 5.34 -4.08
CA LEU A 58 -6.03 5.01 -3.47
C LEU A 58 -5.69 6.00 -2.36
N ASN A 59 -5.93 7.27 -2.60
CA ASN A 59 -5.66 8.29 -1.59
C ASN A 59 -6.48 8.03 -0.34
N ALA A 60 -7.75 7.71 -0.52
CA ALA A 60 -8.61 7.42 0.61
C ALA A 60 -8.15 6.15 1.32
N LEU A 61 -7.70 5.17 0.58
CA LEU A 61 -7.23 3.93 1.18
C LEU A 61 -6.01 4.20 2.05
N ALA A 62 -5.09 5.03 1.56
CA ALA A 62 -3.89 5.34 2.33
C ALA A 62 -4.23 6.05 3.63
N ILE A 63 -5.20 6.93 3.58
CA ILE A 63 -5.59 7.71 4.75
C ILE A 63 -6.43 6.91 5.72
N ASP A 64 -7.42 6.21 5.20
CA ASP A 64 -8.39 5.52 6.05
C ASP A 64 -7.99 4.09 6.41
N GLU A 65 -7.29 3.43 5.51
CA GLU A 65 -6.91 2.04 5.71
C GLU A 65 -5.45 1.85 5.34
N PRO A 66 -4.55 2.51 6.04
CA PRO A 66 -3.13 2.45 5.65
C PRO A 66 -2.56 1.04 5.69
N LEU A 67 -3.08 0.20 6.57
CA LEU A 67 -2.59 -1.16 6.64
C LEU A 67 -2.88 -1.90 5.35
N GLU A 68 -4.06 -1.69 4.80
CA GLU A 68 -4.45 -2.34 3.57
C GLU A 68 -3.64 -1.80 2.39
N TYR A 69 -3.36 -0.50 2.41
CA TYR A 69 -2.53 0.10 1.38
C TYR A 69 -1.14 -0.55 1.39
N VAL A 70 -0.56 -0.73 2.57
CA VAL A 70 0.76 -1.33 2.66
C VAL A 70 0.72 -2.78 2.16
N ARG A 71 -0.35 -3.50 2.42
CA ARG A 71 -0.46 -4.84 1.93
C ARG A 71 -0.46 -4.89 0.42
N LEU A 72 -1.17 -3.97 -0.22
CA LEU A 72 -1.19 -3.92 -1.67
C LEU A 72 0.21 -3.67 -2.23
N VAL A 73 0.96 -2.79 -1.58
CA VAL A 73 2.31 -2.49 -2.03
C VAL A 73 3.20 -3.72 -1.90
N LEU A 74 3.14 -4.35 -0.75
CA LEU A 74 4.01 -5.49 -0.49
C LEU A 74 3.67 -6.69 -1.35
N ASP A 75 2.40 -6.86 -1.67
CA ASP A 75 1.98 -7.97 -2.49
C ASP A 75 2.13 -7.69 -3.98
N GLY A 76 2.43 -6.45 -4.33
CA GLY A 76 2.59 -6.09 -5.73
C GLY A 76 1.27 -6.06 -6.47
N GLU A 77 0.18 -5.79 -5.76
CA GLU A 77 -1.14 -5.85 -6.36
C GLU A 77 -1.82 -4.52 -6.55
N MET A 78 -1.08 -3.44 -6.46
CA MET A 78 -1.69 -2.13 -6.59
C MET A 78 -2.34 -1.90 -7.93
N GLN A 79 -1.68 -2.31 -9.00
CA GLN A 79 -2.25 -2.09 -10.33
C GLN A 79 -3.51 -2.94 -10.53
N ALA A 80 -3.51 -4.14 -10.00
CA ALA A 80 -4.69 -4.99 -10.11
C ALA A 80 -5.85 -4.39 -9.33
N TRP A 81 -5.57 -3.84 -8.18
CA TRP A 81 -6.59 -3.21 -7.35
C TRP A 81 -7.17 -1.99 -8.09
N VAL A 82 -6.27 -1.19 -8.69
CA VAL A 82 -6.69 -0.01 -9.43
C VAL A 82 -7.56 -0.41 -10.62
N TYR A 83 -7.16 -1.43 -11.34
CA TYR A 83 -7.96 -1.90 -12.46
C TYR A 83 -9.33 -2.36 -11.99
N ALA A 84 -9.41 -3.01 -10.85
CA ALA A 84 -10.69 -3.45 -10.34
C ALA A 84 -11.59 -2.27 -10.01
N ILE A 85 -11.03 -1.22 -9.43
CA ILE A 85 -11.79 -0.02 -9.13
C ILE A 85 -12.27 0.64 -10.41
N ASP A 86 -11.39 0.76 -11.38
CA ASP A 86 -11.75 1.41 -12.64
C ASP A 86 -12.78 0.59 -13.41
N SER A 87 -12.76 -0.72 -13.26
CA SER A 87 -13.75 -1.55 -13.89
C SER A 87 -15.13 -1.28 -13.34
N LEU A 88 -15.21 -0.99 -12.05
CA LEU A 88 -16.50 -0.70 -11.47
C LEU A 88 -17.06 0.60 -11.99
N GLU A 89 -16.21 1.45 -12.51
CA GLU A 89 -16.66 2.72 -13.02
C GLU A 89 -17.23 2.64 -14.41
N VAL A 90 -17.05 1.54 -15.06
CA VAL A 90 -17.45 1.42 -16.44
C VAL A 90 -18.95 1.38 -16.60
N TRP A 91 -19.66 1.20 -15.60
CA TRP A 91 -21.10 1.15 -15.67
C TRP A 91 -21.71 2.48 -15.96
#